data_4b297dd1f5e67b442d1d6c3c72b216bd
#
_entry.id   4b297dd1f5e67b442d1d6c3c72b216bd
#
_cell.length_a   1.000
_cell.length_b   1.000
_cell.length_c   1.000
_cell.angle_alpha   90.00
_cell.angle_beta   90.00
_cell.angle_gamma   90.00
#
_symmetry.space_group_name_H-M   'P 1'
#
loop_
_entity.id
_entity.type
_entity.pdbx_description
1 polymer ?
#
loop_
_entity_poly.entity_id
_entity_poly.type
_entity_poly.pdbx_seq_one_letter_code
_entity_poly.pdbx_strand_id
1 'polypeptide(L)'
;MNTNMSCEHYIGVNENDIIPKTSGCEECEKEGTDWVALRMCMICGHVGCCDSSVGLHATKHYQSTDHKVMVALPNKSWRWCYVHKQYS
;
A
#
# COMPACT_ATOMS: atom_id res chain seq x y z
N MET A 1 3.81 27.22 -0.24
CA MET A 1 3.76 26.52 -0.50
C MET A 1 3.70 25.58 -0.65
N ASN A 2 3.67 25.11 -1.00
CA ASN A 2 3.47 24.21 -1.12
C ASN A 2 3.58 23.25 -1.09
N THR A 3 3.55 23.15 -1.09
CA THR A 3 3.87 22.27 -1.08
C THR A 3 3.41 21.26 -1.12
N ASN A 4 2.85 21.24 -1.47
CA ASN A 4 2.38 20.27 -1.44
C ASN A 4 2.75 19.06 -1.90
N MET A 5 2.89 18.58 -1.40
CA MET A 5 3.61 17.36 -1.54
C MET A 5 2.70 16.19 -1.68
N SER A 6 1.56 16.23 -1.05
CA SER A 6 0.58 15.15 -1.08
C SER A 6 -0.47 15.44 -2.14
N CYS A 7 -0.85 14.44 -2.91
CA CYS A 7 -1.92 14.59 -3.88
C CYS A 7 -3.28 14.49 -3.18
N GLU A 8 -4.33 14.78 -3.91
CA GLU A 8 -5.69 14.80 -3.37
C GLU A 8 -6.13 13.43 -2.83
N HIS A 9 -5.52 12.35 -3.28
CA HIS A 9 -5.90 11.00 -2.85
C HIS A 9 -5.55 10.71 -1.40
N TYR A 10 -4.71 11.55 -0.78
CA TYR A 10 -4.39 11.43 0.63
C TYR A 10 -5.35 12.19 1.54
N ILE A 11 -6.23 13.02 0.99
CA ILE A 11 -7.16 13.82 1.79
C ILE A 11 -8.10 12.89 2.54
N GLY A 12 -8.16 13.06 3.86
CA GLY A 12 -9.01 12.23 4.72
C GLY A 12 -8.47 10.84 4.99
N VAL A 13 -7.25 10.53 4.56
CA VAL A 13 -6.64 9.22 4.73
C VAL A 13 -5.43 9.35 5.65
N ASN A 14 -5.42 8.54 6.71
CA ASN A 14 -4.33 8.57 7.69
C ASN A 14 -3.89 7.13 7.95
N GLU A 15 -2.60 6.87 7.71
CA GLU A 15 -2.04 5.52 7.88
C GLU A 15 -2.17 5.01 9.31
N ASN A 16 -2.27 5.90 10.29
CA ASN A 16 -2.39 5.50 11.69
C ASN A 16 -3.81 5.12 12.08
N ASP A 17 -4.80 5.43 11.24
CA ASP A 17 -6.19 5.07 11.47
C ASP A 17 -6.55 3.71 10.87
N ILE A 18 -5.64 3.11 10.09
CA ILE A 18 -5.89 1.87 9.38
C ILE A 18 -5.09 0.76 10.03
N ILE A 19 -5.76 -0.36 10.30
CA ILE A 19 -5.13 -1.53 10.92
C ILE A 19 -4.87 -2.57 9.82
N PRO A 20 -3.63 -3.09 9.71
CA PRO A 20 -3.34 -4.14 8.73
C PRO A 20 -4.22 -5.36 8.98
N LYS A 21 -4.80 -5.89 7.92
CA LYS A 21 -5.65 -7.09 8.03
C LYS A 21 -4.85 -8.34 8.32
N THR A 22 -3.59 -8.39 7.86
CA THR A 22 -2.69 -9.52 8.07
C THR A 22 -1.32 -9.00 8.46
N SER A 23 -0.49 -9.87 9.03
CA SER A 23 0.88 -9.50 9.37
C SER A 23 1.83 -9.63 8.18
N GLY A 24 1.50 -10.48 7.21
CA GLY A 24 2.29 -10.67 6.01
C GLY A 24 1.44 -10.41 4.77
N CYS A 25 2.01 -10.68 3.59
CA CYS A 25 1.25 -10.54 2.36
C CYS A 25 0.13 -11.58 2.33
N GLU A 26 -1.10 -11.12 2.30
CA GLU A 26 -2.26 -12.00 2.42
C GLU A 26 -2.27 -13.04 1.30
N GLU A 27 -2.05 -12.63 0.07
CA GLU A 27 -2.08 -13.54 -1.07
C GLU A 27 -0.86 -14.46 -1.12
N CYS A 28 0.32 -13.93 -0.78
CA CYS A 28 1.52 -14.79 -0.73
C CYS A 28 1.36 -15.89 0.30
N GLU A 29 0.75 -15.60 1.44
CA GLU A 29 0.51 -16.63 2.45
C GLU A 29 -0.42 -17.72 1.95
N LYS A 30 -1.43 -17.35 1.16
CA LYS A 30 -2.35 -18.32 0.58
C LYS A 30 -1.73 -19.11 -0.55
N GLU A 31 -0.88 -18.48 -1.35
CA GLU A 31 -0.27 -19.09 -2.54
C GLU A 31 1.02 -19.82 -2.24
N GLY A 32 1.59 -19.60 -1.06
CA GLY A 32 2.86 -20.19 -0.72
C GLY A 32 4.06 -19.50 -1.35
N THR A 33 3.93 -18.22 -1.71
CA THR A 33 5.01 -17.46 -2.33
C THR A 33 5.66 -16.54 -1.31
N ASP A 34 6.91 -16.16 -1.60
CA ASP A 34 7.67 -15.27 -0.74
C ASP A 34 7.48 -13.80 -1.18
N TRP A 35 7.77 -12.90 -0.25
CA TRP A 35 7.72 -11.47 -0.55
C TRP A 35 9.01 -10.79 -0.11
N VAL A 36 9.34 -9.67 -0.79
CA VAL A 36 10.51 -8.86 -0.48
C VAL A 36 10.17 -7.83 0.60
N ALA A 37 9.09 -7.10 0.40
CA ALA A 37 8.63 -6.09 1.35
C ALA A 37 7.11 -6.00 1.26
N LEU A 38 6.52 -5.29 2.23
CA LEU A 38 5.06 -5.23 2.36
C LEU A 38 4.56 -3.81 2.19
N ARG A 39 3.33 -3.71 1.69
CA ARG A 39 2.61 -2.44 1.52
C ARG A 39 1.21 -2.61 2.06
N MET A 40 0.72 -1.61 2.77
CA MET A 40 -0.65 -1.64 3.30
C MET A 40 -1.52 -0.66 2.53
N CYS A 41 -2.68 -1.14 2.08
CA CYS A 41 -3.69 -0.26 1.49
C CYS A 41 -4.21 0.71 2.55
N MET A 42 -4.13 2.00 2.27
CA MET A 42 -4.55 3.01 3.23
C MET A 42 -6.07 3.17 3.28
N ILE A 43 -6.79 2.51 2.41
CA ILE A 43 -8.24 2.58 2.39
C ILE A 43 -8.87 1.44 3.18
N CYS A 44 -8.39 0.22 3.02
CA CYS A 44 -9.02 -0.95 3.64
C CYS A 44 -8.09 -1.78 4.54
N GLY A 45 -6.79 -1.51 4.57
CA GLY A 45 -5.86 -2.25 5.41
C GLY A 45 -5.31 -3.54 4.80
N HIS A 46 -5.64 -3.82 3.54
CA HIS A 46 -5.08 -4.99 2.85
C HIS A 46 -3.56 -4.90 2.82
N VAL A 47 -2.89 -6.00 3.16
CA VAL A 47 -1.42 -6.06 3.12
C VAL A 47 -1.02 -6.93 1.94
N GLY A 48 -0.24 -6.34 1.04
CA GLY A 48 0.25 -7.02 -0.15
C GLY A 48 1.75 -6.82 -0.30
N CYS A 49 2.37 -7.63 -1.16
CA CYS A 49 3.79 -7.55 -1.42
C CYS A 49 4.11 -6.44 -2.42
N CYS A 50 5.34 -5.93 -2.33
CA CYS A 50 5.79 -4.83 -3.19
C CYS A 50 6.09 -5.29 -4.61
N ASP A 51 6.38 -4.32 -5.48
CA ASP A 51 6.64 -4.61 -6.89
C ASP A 51 7.96 -5.34 -7.14
N SER A 52 8.82 -5.43 -6.12
CA SER A 52 10.03 -6.26 -6.20
C SER A 52 9.75 -7.72 -5.85
N SER A 53 8.56 -8.01 -5.37
CA SER A 53 8.13 -9.37 -5.03
C SER A 53 7.53 -10.06 -6.25
N VAL A 54 7.54 -11.38 -6.24
CA VAL A 54 7.03 -12.17 -7.36
C VAL A 54 5.55 -11.90 -7.63
N GLY A 55 4.78 -11.75 -6.56
CA GLY A 55 3.32 -11.66 -6.67
C GLY A 55 2.75 -10.31 -7.04
N LEU A 56 3.47 -9.22 -6.76
CA LEU A 56 2.98 -7.85 -7.02
C LEU A 56 1.61 -7.61 -6.41
N HIS A 57 1.34 -8.18 -5.23
CA HIS A 57 -0.03 -8.22 -4.71
C HIS A 57 -0.58 -6.88 -4.29
N ALA A 58 0.29 -5.95 -3.83
CA ALA A 58 -0.18 -4.60 -3.50
C ALA A 58 -0.67 -3.86 -4.75
N THR A 59 0.08 -3.94 -5.84
CA THR A 59 -0.32 -3.32 -7.11
C THR A 59 -1.56 -3.99 -7.68
N LYS A 60 -1.64 -5.33 -7.60
CA LYS A 60 -2.84 -6.04 -8.05
C LYS A 60 -4.07 -5.63 -7.24
N HIS A 61 -3.91 -5.39 -5.95
CA HIS A 61 -5.00 -4.91 -5.12
C HIS A 61 -5.51 -3.55 -5.60
N TYR A 62 -4.60 -2.62 -5.89
CA TYR A 62 -4.99 -1.34 -6.46
C TYR A 62 -5.76 -1.53 -7.77
N GLN A 63 -5.25 -2.40 -8.66
CA GLN A 63 -5.87 -2.62 -9.96
C GLN A 63 -7.28 -3.19 -9.86
N SER A 64 -7.54 -4.01 -8.84
CA SER A 64 -8.84 -4.65 -8.67
C SER A 64 -9.83 -3.85 -7.86
N THR A 65 -9.37 -2.93 -7.00
CA THR A 65 -10.23 -2.19 -6.07
C THR A 65 -10.29 -0.70 -6.35
N ASP A 66 -9.34 -0.17 -7.11
CA ASP A 66 -9.18 1.27 -7.33
C ASP A 66 -8.84 2.02 -6.03
N HIS A 67 -8.30 1.32 -5.03
CA HIS A 67 -7.78 1.96 -3.81
C HIS A 67 -6.42 2.55 -4.12
N LYS A 68 -6.33 3.87 -4.20
CA LYS A 68 -5.26 4.56 -4.90
C LYS A 68 -3.98 4.78 -4.09
N VAL A 69 -4.04 4.64 -2.77
CA VAL A 69 -2.90 4.99 -1.92
C VAL A 69 -2.52 3.85 -0.99
N MET A 70 -1.22 3.73 -0.75
CA MET A 70 -0.68 2.71 0.14
C MET A 70 0.45 3.29 0.98
N VAL A 71 0.83 2.58 2.04
CA VAL A 71 1.91 2.97 2.92
C VAL A 71 2.86 1.79 3.08
N ALA A 72 4.16 2.09 3.19
CA ALA A 72 5.18 1.06 3.37
C ALA A 72 5.13 0.49 4.78
N LEU A 73 5.27 -0.81 4.91
CA LEU A 73 5.37 -1.49 6.19
C LEU A 73 6.79 -2.00 6.37
N PRO A 74 7.23 -2.21 7.60
CA PRO A 74 6.47 -2.06 8.85
C PRO A 74 6.46 -0.65 9.44
N ASN A 75 7.33 0.23 8.99
CA ASN A 75 7.58 1.50 9.67
C ASN A 75 6.67 2.64 9.23
N LYS A 76 5.89 2.45 8.18
CA LYS A 76 5.04 3.49 7.61
C LYS A 76 5.84 4.74 7.24
N SER A 77 7.06 4.53 6.76
CA SER A 77 8.01 5.61 6.55
C SER A 77 7.73 6.44 5.31
N TRP A 78 6.95 5.91 4.38
CA TRP A 78 6.56 6.66 3.18
C TRP A 78 5.26 6.09 2.63
N ARG A 79 4.56 6.94 1.85
CA ARG A 79 3.29 6.59 1.20
C ARG A 79 3.45 6.74 -0.30
N TRP A 80 2.58 6.09 -1.04
CA TRP A 80 2.61 6.09 -2.50
C TRP A 80 1.21 6.19 -3.07
N CYS A 81 1.03 7.10 -4.03
CA CYS A 81 -0.21 7.19 -4.81
C CYS A 81 0.02 6.52 -6.17
N TYR A 82 -0.75 5.50 -6.46
CA TYR A 82 -0.59 4.75 -7.72
C TYR A 82 -0.97 5.58 -8.94
N VAL A 83 -1.91 6.51 -8.77
CA VAL A 83 -2.41 7.32 -9.89
C VAL A 83 -1.38 8.37 -10.29
N HIS A 84 -0.93 9.16 -9.32
CA HIS A 84 0.01 10.25 -9.58
C HIS A 84 1.46 9.78 -9.53
N LYS A 85 1.70 8.57 -9.02
CA LYS A 85 3.04 7.99 -8.88
C LYS A 85 3.95 8.91 -8.07
N GLN A 86 3.42 9.38 -6.96
CA GLN A 86 4.10 10.30 -6.07
C GLN A 86 4.19 9.72 -4.67
N TYR A 87 5.36 9.92 -4.05
CA TYR A 87 5.54 9.64 -2.63
C TYR A 87 4.96 10.76 -1.78
N SER A 88 4.71 10.43 -0.55
CA SER A 88 4.26 11.41 0.41
C SER A 88 4.86 11.14 1.79
#